data_9ee35b6d0aa76035ff9335d223966d57
#
_entry.id   9ee35b6d0aa76035ff9335d223966d57
#
_cell.length_a   1.000
_cell.length_b   1.000
_cell.length_c   1.000
_cell.angle_alpha   90.00
_cell.angle_beta   90.00
_cell.angle_gamma   90.00
#
_symmetry.space_group_name_H-M   'P 1'
#
loop_
_entity.id
_entity.type
_entity.pdbx_description
1 polymer ?
#
loop_
_entity_poly.entity_id
_entity_poly.type
_entity_poly.pdbx_seq_one_letter_code
_entity_poly.pdbx_strand_id
1 'polypeptide(L)'
;TTDISFQKNLREKMSLKIGAKYTYTLMDDHSLYEGLNSSGSWIPNEEYGYTLRYNENIVGAYASFSTEIKNWSFVAGVRAEYSKTSDRSEDFSRDYLDLFPNLNVTYAFDPIKRWMLVGQYARNIERPPFYTLNPNRIQSSDYSYQIGNPYLRPTYINRFSVTLVYNYRYTVTVGGNLHHDLIREFCKQDVANPDVSYITYENHDRENHWFVAVSLPYQPFTWCNLTGNFIGVRQDIRMTELSSFSSHYLGFANAIATFTLPAGFTVEARYSGTSRLYSGNSEVAPRHTVGVMARKKFLNDKLLLAVSVDNIFN
;
A
#
# COMPACT_ATOMS: atom_id res chain seq x y z
N THR A 1 -10.85 13.07 -13.96
CA THR A 1 -10.57 13.81 -12.71
C THR A 1 -10.26 15.25 -13.01
N THR A 2 -10.89 16.19 -12.30
CA THR A 2 -10.62 17.63 -12.35
C THR A 2 -10.26 18.11 -10.95
N ASP A 3 -9.16 18.85 -10.80
CA ASP A 3 -8.70 19.44 -9.53
C ASP A 3 -8.47 20.94 -9.73
N ILE A 4 -9.06 21.75 -8.88
CA ILE A 4 -8.88 23.21 -8.87
C ILE A 4 -8.39 23.60 -7.49
N SER A 5 -7.25 24.26 -7.42
CA SER A 5 -6.69 24.69 -6.14
C SER A 5 -6.19 26.14 -6.19
N PHE A 6 -6.31 26.81 -5.06
CA PHE A 6 -5.79 28.14 -4.82
C PHE A 6 -4.89 28.12 -3.60
N GLN A 7 -3.68 28.68 -3.74
CA GLN A 7 -2.73 28.83 -2.65
C GLN A 7 -2.37 30.30 -2.47
N LYS A 8 -2.38 30.75 -1.21
CA LYS A 8 -2.00 32.11 -0.84
C LYS A 8 -1.00 32.08 0.31
N ASN A 9 0.12 32.78 0.13
CA ASN A 9 1.01 33.10 1.21
C ASN A 9 0.41 34.25 2.02
N LEU A 10 0.05 33.99 3.27
CA LEU A 10 -0.54 35.00 4.17
C LEU A 10 0.56 35.87 4.81
N ARG A 11 1.71 35.24 5.08
CA ARG A 11 2.96 35.87 5.55
C ARG A 11 4.14 35.07 5.01
N GLU A 12 5.37 35.52 5.25
CA GLU A 12 6.62 34.89 4.78
C GLU A 12 6.70 33.37 5.08
N LYS A 13 6.17 32.96 6.25
CA LYS A 13 6.19 31.56 6.72
C LYS A 13 4.80 30.98 6.98
N MET A 14 3.78 31.53 6.35
CA MET A 14 2.40 31.08 6.52
C MET A 14 1.73 30.96 5.16
N SER A 15 1.16 29.81 4.88
CA SER A 15 0.38 29.62 3.64
C SER A 15 -0.94 28.90 3.92
N LEU A 16 -1.93 29.26 3.13
CA LEU A 16 -3.24 28.60 3.07
C LEU A 16 -3.44 28.07 1.67
N LYS A 17 -3.80 26.80 1.57
CA LYS A 17 -4.22 26.15 0.33
C LYS A 17 -5.65 25.66 0.49
N ILE A 18 -6.51 25.98 -0.46
CA ILE A 18 -7.89 25.47 -0.57
C ILE A 18 -8.11 24.91 -1.96
N GLY A 19 -8.99 23.95 -2.08
CA GLY A 19 -9.30 23.39 -3.40
C GLY A 19 -10.50 22.47 -3.38
N ALA A 20 -10.91 22.10 -4.57
CA ALA A 20 -11.97 21.14 -4.82
C ALA A 20 -11.53 20.17 -5.93
N LYS A 21 -11.94 18.93 -5.78
CA LYS A 21 -11.62 17.85 -6.71
C LYS A 21 -12.89 17.09 -7.07
N TYR A 22 -13.08 16.83 -8.36
CA TYR A 22 -14.12 15.94 -8.85
C TYR A 22 -13.47 14.79 -9.61
N THR A 23 -13.90 13.57 -9.27
CA THR A 23 -13.48 12.36 -9.98
C THR A 23 -14.73 11.61 -10.42
N TYR A 24 -14.75 11.29 -11.70
CA TYR A 24 -15.74 10.41 -12.31
C TYR A 24 -15.03 9.17 -12.83
N THR A 25 -15.51 8.00 -12.46
CA THR A 25 -15.04 6.70 -12.95
C THR A 25 -16.22 5.96 -13.53
N LEU A 26 -16.10 5.52 -14.76
CA LEU A 26 -17.02 4.59 -15.41
C LEU A 26 -16.21 3.36 -15.77
N MET A 27 -16.70 2.21 -15.39
CA MET A 27 -16.19 0.92 -15.80
C MET A 27 -17.31 0.13 -16.46
N ASP A 28 -17.05 -0.35 -17.65
CA ASP A 28 -17.93 -1.22 -18.43
C ASP A 28 -17.08 -2.44 -18.79
N ASP A 29 -17.37 -3.56 -18.17
CA ASP A 29 -16.63 -4.81 -18.35
C ASP A 29 -17.59 -5.88 -18.86
N HIS A 30 -17.20 -6.50 -19.96
CA HIS A 30 -17.95 -7.57 -20.60
C HIS A 30 -17.01 -8.74 -20.80
N SER A 31 -17.30 -9.85 -20.14
CA SER A 31 -16.57 -11.11 -20.27
C SER A 31 -17.39 -12.14 -21.00
N LEU A 32 -16.79 -12.73 -22.03
CA LEU A 32 -17.32 -13.87 -22.74
C LEU A 32 -16.50 -15.10 -22.38
N TYR A 33 -17.16 -16.13 -21.91
CA TYR A 33 -16.56 -17.44 -21.69
C TYR A 33 -17.15 -18.44 -22.69
N GLU A 34 -16.29 -19.15 -23.41
CA GLU A 34 -16.69 -20.14 -24.39
C GLU A 34 -16.14 -21.52 -24.04
N GLY A 35 -16.96 -22.53 -24.18
CA GLY A 35 -16.58 -23.94 -24.01
C GLY A 35 -16.67 -24.71 -25.32
N LEU A 36 -15.82 -25.73 -25.47
CA LEU A 36 -15.85 -26.63 -26.62
C LEU A 36 -16.97 -27.67 -26.43
N ASN A 37 -17.91 -27.72 -27.33
CA ASN A 37 -18.95 -28.75 -27.31
C ASN A 37 -18.46 -30.09 -27.88
N SER A 38 -19.27 -31.15 -27.78
CA SER A 38 -18.94 -32.48 -28.24
C SER A 38 -18.75 -32.58 -29.76
N SER A 39 -19.20 -31.60 -30.53
CA SER A 39 -18.99 -31.51 -32.00
C SER A 39 -17.73 -30.72 -32.38
N GLY A 40 -16.94 -30.23 -31.39
CA GLY A 40 -15.72 -29.48 -31.64
C GLY A 40 -15.95 -28.00 -31.98
N SER A 41 -17.12 -27.44 -31.68
CA SER A 41 -17.44 -26.05 -31.89
C SER A 41 -17.39 -25.27 -30.55
N TRP A 42 -16.84 -24.05 -30.55
CA TRP A 42 -16.88 -23.13 -29.42
C TRP A 42 -18.29 -22.57 -29.26
N ILE A 43 -18.85 -22.70 -28.08
CA ILE A 43 -20.18 -22.16 -27.73
C ILE A 43 -20.06 -21.30 -26.48
N PRO A 44 -20.76 -20.17 -26.43
CA PRO A 44 -20.83 -19.34 -25.22
C PRO A 44 -21.37 -20.15 -24.05
N ASN A 45 -20.71 -19.97 -22.89
CA ASN A 45 -21.19 -20.46 -21.62
C ASN A 45 -21.69 -19.27 -20.80
N GLU A 46 -23.02 -19.10 -20.76
CA GLU A 46 -23.67 -17.98 -20.10
C GLU A 46 -23.51 -18.00 -18.57
N GLU A 47 -23.16 -19.16 -17.99
CA GLU A 47 -22.93 -19.30 -16.55
C GLU A 47 -21.65 -18.53 -16.11
N TYR A 48 -20.67 -18.41 -17.01
CA TYR A 48 -19.37 -17.78 -16.72
C TYR A 48 -19.13 -16.47 -17.49
N GLY A 49 -20.02 -16.13 -18.42
CA GLY A 49 -20.04 -14.83 -19.07
C GLY A 49 -20.72 -13.79 -18.19
N TYR A 50 -20.25 -12.55 -18.21
CA TYR A 50 -20.86 -11.47 -17.44
C TYR A 50 -20.73 -10.10 -18.10
N THR A 51 -21.65 -9.21 -17.73
CA THR A 51 -21.53 -7.79 -18.02
C THR A 51 -21.66 -7.02 -16.70
N LEU A 52 -20.69 -6.15 -16.41
CA LEU A 52 -20.66 -5.37 -15.19
C LEU A 52 -20.47 -3.89 -15.55
N ARG A 53 -21.36 -3.03 -15.08
CA ARG A 53 -21.30 -1.60 -15.33
C ARG A 53 -21.32 -0.81 -14.03
N TYR A 54 -20.15 -0.36 -13.64
CA TYR A 54 -19.91 0.36 -12.39
C TYR A 54 -19.67 1.85 -12.66
N ASN A 55 -20.25 2.70 -11.84
CA ASN A 55 -20.14 4.15 -11.94
C ASN A 55 -19.84 4.75 -10.57
N GLU A 56 -18.78 5.55 -10.49
CA GLU A 56 -18.38 6.22 -9.25
C GLU A 56 -18.20 7.73 -9.49
N ASN A 57 -18.81 8.52 -8.61
CA ASN A 57 -18.67 9.97 -8.55
C ASN A 57 -18.13 10.37 -7.19
N ILE A 58 -17.03 11.11 -7.17
CA ILE A 58 -16.43 11.62 -5.93
C ILE A 58 -16.25 13.13 -6.07
N VAL A 59 -16.87 13.87 -5.15
CA VAL A 59 -16.68 15.32 -5.00
C VAL A 59 -15.96 15.57 -3.68
N GLY A 60 -14.84 16.23 -3.72
CA GLY A 60 -14.05 16.58 -2.54
C GLY A 60 -13.73 18.06 -2.46
N ALA A 61 -13.76 18.60 -1.24
CA ALA A 61 -13.23 19.93 -0.93
C ALA A 61 -12.16 19.79 0.16
N TYR A 62 -11.10 20.59 0.08
CA TYR A 62 -10.02 20.52 1.06
C TYR A 62 -9.46 21.89 1.42
N ALA A 63 -8.97 21.99 2.64
CA ALA A 63 -8.19 23.14 3.11
C ALA A 63 -6.95 22.64 3.85
N SER A 64 -5.82 23.31 3.63
CA SER A 64 -4.56 23.02 4.33
C SER A 64 -3.86 24.32 4.70
N PHE A 65 -3.42 24.39 5.95
CA PHE A 65 -2.68 25.51 6.51
C PHE A 65 -1.28 25.06 6.88
N SER A 66 -0.26 25.84 6.52
CA SER A 66 1.12 25.59 6.93
C SER A 66 1.73 26.85 7.57
N THR A 67 2.53 26.65 8.61
CA THR A 67 3.26 27.73 9.28
C THR A 67 4.57 27.24 9.89
N GLU A 68 5.55 28.14 9.97
CA GLU A 68 6.80 27.93 10.71
C GLU A 68 6.93 28.97 11.82
N ILE A 69 7.13 28.51 13.05
CA ILE A 69 7.31 29.36 14.24
C ILE A 69 8.56 28.90 14.97
N LYS A 70 9.63 29.68 14.92
CA LYS A 70 10.95 29.31 15.49
C LYS A 70 11.41 27.93 14.98
N ASN A 71 11.50 26.98 15.89
CA ASN A 71 11.97 25.61 15.60
C ASN A 71 10.83 24.64 15.21
N TRP A 72 9.59 25.13 15.17
CA TRP A 72 8.41 24.35 14.85
C TRP A 72 7.95 24.60 13.43
N SER A 73 7.59 23.53 12.73
CA SER A 73 6.84 23.60 11.47
C SER A 73 5.55 22.79 11.61
N PHE A 74 4.44 23.38 11.21
CA PHE A 74 3.11 22.78 11.28
C PHE A 74 2.48 22.76 9.90
N VAL A 75 1.89 21.63 9.55
CA VAL A 75 0.98 21.51 8.41
C VAL A 75 -0.27 20.80 8.91
N ALA A 76 -1.42 21.47 8.85
CA ALA A 76 -2.70 20.90 9.23
C ALA A 76 -3.67 21.04 8.06
N GLY A 77 -4.42 19.99 7.76
CA GLY A 77 -5.38 20.00 6.67
C GLY A 77 -6.60 19.13 6.98
N VAL A 78 -7.66 19.39 6.25
CA VAL A 78 -8.88 18.58 6.24
C VAL A 78 -9.41 18.49 4.82
N ARG A 79 -9.86 17.31 4.44
CA ARG A 79 -10.58 17.04 3.19
C ARG A 79 -11.92 16.41 3.52
N ALA A 80 -12.99 16.95 2.93
CA ALA A 80 -14.31 16.35 2.95
C ALA A 80 -14.59 15.76 1.58
N GLU A 81 -15.07 14.52 1.52
CA GLU A 81 -15.43 13.84 0.28
C GLU A 81 -16.86 13.30 0.37
N TYR A 82 -17.68 13.63 -0.63
CA TYR A 82 -18.92 12.93 -0.91
C TYR A 82 -18.69 11.97 -2.08
N SER A 83 -18.98 10.70 -1.84
CA SER A 83 -18.83 9.64 -2.83
C SER A 83 -20.18 9.01 -3.10
N LYS A 84 -20.51 8.82 -4.37
CA LYS A 84 -21.68 8.06 -4.82
C LYS A 84 -21.23 7.01 -5.82
N THR A 85 -21.56 5.77 -5.50
CA THR A 85 -21.26 4.58 -6.30
C THR A 85 -22.56 3.92 -6.71
N SER A 86 -22.69 3.49 -7.95
CA SER A 86 -23.82 2.72 -8.42
C SER A 86 -23.38 1.64 -9.39
N ASP A 87 -23.99 0.46 -9.23
CA ASP A 87 -23.93 -0.63 -10.19
C ASP A 87 -25.31 -0.75 -10.85
N ARG A 88 -25.34 -0.67 -12.17
CA ARG A 88 -26.60 -0.74 -12.92
C ARG A 88 -27.05 -2.18 -13.19
N SER A 89 -26.14 -3.15 -13.09
CA SER A 89 -26.45 -4.56 -13.31
C SER A 89 -27.13 -5.18 -12.09
N GLU A 90 -26.82 -4.69 -10.87
CA GLU A 90 -27.28 -5.27 -9.60
C GLU A 90 -28.29 -4.35 -8.85
N ASP A 91 -28.73 -3.23 -9.46
CA ASP A 91 -29.56 -2.18 -8.82
C ASP A 91 -29.01 -1.72 -7.45
N PHE A 92 -27.67 -1.67 -7.36
CA PHE A 92 -26.95 -1.33 -6.14
C PHE A 92 -26.48 0.12 -6.19
N SER A 93 -26.81 0.89 -5.14
CA SER A 93 -26.31 2.25 -4.96
C SER A 93 -25.86 2.48 -3.53
N ARG A 94 -24.72 3.14 -3.37
CA ARG A 94 -24.14 3.52 -2.07
C ARG A 94 -23.64 4.95 -2.14
N ASP A 95 -23.91 5.72 -1.09
CA ASP A 95 -23.33 7.05 -0.91
C ASP A 95 -22.87 7.28 0.52
N TYR A 96 -21.84 8.11 0.67
CA TYR A 96 -21.27 8.47 1.97
C TYR A 96 -20.52 9.79 1.92
N LEU A 97 -20.48 10.48 3.06
CA LEU A 97 -19.73 11.71 3.28
C LEU A 97 -18.68 11.47 4.36
N ASP A 98 -17.44 11.69 4.04
CA ASP A 98 -16.30 11.42 4.91
C ASP A 98 -15.40 12.64 5.11
N LEU A 99 -14.76 12.68 6.29
CA LEU A 99 -13.75 13.68 6.64
C LEU A 99 -12.38 13.02 6.84
N PHE A 100 -11.37 13.64 6.22
CA PHE A 100 -9.99 13.17 6.23
C PHE A 100 -9.05 14.26 6.78
N PRO A 101 -8.92 14.38 8.10
CA PRO A 101 -7.94 15.26 8.71
C PRO A 101 -6.52 14.73 8.52
N ASN A 102 -5.55 15.65 8.42
CA ASN A 102 -4.13 15.37 8.47
C ASN A 102 -3.39 16.43 9.28
N LEU A 103 -2.32 16.00 9.94
CA LEU A 103 -1.45 16.87 10.74
C LEU A 103 -0.01 16.39 10.59
N ASN A 104 0.89 17.32 10.32
CA ASN A 104 2.33 17.11 10.40
C ASN A 104 2.94 18.19 11.28
N VAL A 105 3.72 17.78 12.27
CA VAL A 105 4.41 18.66 13.20
C VAL A 105 5.88 18.29 13.22
N THR A 106 6.75 19.21 12.90
CA THR A 106 8.20 19.01 12.97
C THR A 106 8.81 19.97 13.99
N TYR A 107 9.63 19.42 14.85
CA TYR A 107 10.45 20.19 15.80
C TYR A 107 11.93 19.97 15.50
N ALA A 108 12.67 21.05 15.27
CA ALA A 108 14.13 21.03 15.11
C ALA A 108 14.79 21.39 16.43
N PHE A 109 15.62 20.49 16.98
CA PHE A 109 16.30 20.70 18.26
C PHE A 109 17.45 21.72 18.16
N ASP A 110 17.99 21.90 16.97
CA ASP A 110 19.11 22.81 16.71
C ASP A 110 18.91 23.62 15.42
N PRO A 111 19.53 24.81 15.30
CA PRO A 111 19.34 25.70 14.15
C PRO A 111 19.76 25.10 12.80
N ILE A 112 20.67 24.15 12.78
CA ILE A 112 21.13 23.46 11.55
C ILE A 112 20.32 22.19 11.28
N LYS A 113 19.28 21.94 12.08
CA LYS A 113 18.30 20.85 11.93
C LYS A 113 18.96 19.45 11.86
N ARG A 114 20.05 19.24 12.61
CA ARG A 114 20.68 17.91 12.70
C ARG A 114 19.78 16.90 13.38
N TRP A 115 19.09 17.32 14.44
CA TRP A 115 18.10 16.53 15.14
C TRP A 115 16.71 17.10 14.91
N MET A 116 15.81 16.27 14.47
CA MET A 116 14.41 16.65 14.30
C MET A 116 13.49 15.55 14.82
N LEU A 117 12.38 15.96 15.40
CA LEU A 117 11.26 15.08 15.75
C LEU A 117 10.08 15.42 14.84
N VAL A 118 9.54 14.43 14.17
CA VAL A 118 8.43 14.60 13.24
C VAL A 118 7.26 13.77 13.73
N GLY A 119 6.15 14.41 14.08
CA GLY A 119 4.87 13.78 14.41
C GLY A 119 3.90 13.88 13.22
N GLN A 120 3.26 12.79 12.87
CA GLN A 120 2.31 12.73 11.76
C GLN A 120 1.03 12.03 12.17
N TYR A 121 -0.10 12.54 11.67
CA TYR A 121 -1.39 11.89 11.71
C TYR A 121 -2.11 12.10 10.38
N ALA A 122 -2.77 11.07 9.87
CA ALA A 122 -3.66 11.17 8.72
C ALA A 122 -4.76 10.10 8.79
N ARG A 123 -5.99 10.50 8.51
CA ARG A 123 -7.08 9.57 8.20
C ARG A 123 -7.22 9.43 6.68
N ASN A 124 -7.32 8.20 6.21
CA ASN A 124 -7.47 7.86 4.80
C ASN A 124 -8.62 6.88 4.59
N ILE A 125 -9.06 6.77 3.35
CA ILE A 125 -10.01 5.76 2.87
C ILE A 125 -9.38 4.98 1.73
N GLU A 126 -9.58 3.66 1.72
CA GLU A 126 -9.28 2.77 0.60
C GLU A 126 -10.60 2.14 0.14
N ARG A 127 -11.06 2.53 -1.03
CA ARG A 127 -12.28 2.00 -1.62
C ARG A 127 -12.02 0.62 -2.21
N PRO A 128 -12.99 -0.31 -2.16
CA PRO A 128 -12.82 -1.61 -2.80
C PRO A 128 -12.42 -1.42 -4.26
N PRO A 129 -11.35 -2.06 -4.72
CA PRO A 129 -11.07 -2.14 -6.14
C PRO A 129 -12.22 -2.80 -6.87
N PHE A 130 -12.51 -2.34 -8.06
CA PHE A 130 -13.65 -2.76 -8.84
C PHE A 130 -13.78 -4.30 -9.01
N TYR A 131 -12.66 -4.99 -9.32
CA TYR A 131 -12.66 -6.44 -9.48
C TYR A 131 -13.05 -7.21 -8.21
N THR A 132 -12.87 -6.60 -7.03
CA THR A 132 -13.27 -7.22 -5.75
C THR A 132 -14.79 -7.13 -5.50
N LEU A 133 -15.48 -6.26 -6.23
CA LEU A 133 -16.92 -6.07 -6.12
C LEU A 133 -17.71 -6.92 -7.13
N ASN A 134 -17.05 -7.46 -8.16
CA ASN A 134 -17.70 -8.22 -9.23
C ASN A 134 -18.28 -9.53 -8.70
N PRO A 135 -19.62 -9.69 -8.63
CA PRO A 135 -20.25 -10.89 -8.09
C PRO A 135 -20.23 -12.08 -9.07
N ASN A 136 -19.75 -11.87 -10.28
CA ASN A 136 -19.72 -12.92 -11.28
C ASN A 136 -18.55 -13.86 -11.06
N ARG A 137 -18.76 -15.12 -11.33
CA ARG A 137 -17.76 -16.16 -11.23
C ARG A 137 -16.75 -16.03 -12.38
N ILE A 138 -15.49 -15.89 -12.04
CA ILE A 138 -14.37 -15.85 -12.98
C ILE A 138 -13.63 -17.19 -12.85
N GLN A 139 -13.83 -18.08 -13.82
CA GLN A 139 -13.22 -19.40 -13.80
C GLN A 139 -11.73 -19.34 -14.06
N SER A 140 -10.92 -19.89 -13.13
CA SER A 140 -9.47 -19.97 -13.25
C SER A 140 -9.00 -21.36 -13.69
N SER A 141 -9.72 -22.43 -13.28
CA SER A 141 -9.50 -23.82 -13.67
C SER A 141 -10.76 -24.64 -13.35
N ASP A 142 -10.79 -25.94 -13.69
CA ASP A 142 -11.90 -26.82 -13.35
C ASP A 142 -12.14 -26.94 -11.83
N TYR A 143 -11.11 -26.63 -11.02
CA TYR A 143 -11.13 -26.77 -9.56
C TYR A 143 -11.03 -25.44 -8.82
N SER A 144 -11.02 -24.32 -9.54
CA SER A 144 -10.88 -23.01 -8.89
C SER A 144 -11.53 -21.88 -9.66
N TYR A 145 -12.16 -20.94 -8.93
CA TYR A 145 -12.69 -19.71 -9.48
C TYR A 145 -12.48 -18.54 -8.50
N GLN A 146 -12.67 -17.33 -9.00
CA GLN A 146 -12.72 -16.11 -8.21
C GLN A 146 -14.12 -15.52 -8.29
N ILE A 147 -14.60 -14.97 -7.17
CA ILE A 147 -15.86 -14.26 -7.08
C ILE A 147 -15.68 -13.06 -6.15
N GLY A 148 -16.03 -11.87 -6.61
CA GLY A 148 -15.99 -10.67 -5.77
C GLY A 148 -17.20 -10.61 -4.82
N ASN A 149 -17.20 -9.57 -3.99
CA ASN A 149 -18.24 -9.32 -3.00
C ASN A 149 -18.76 -7.88 -3.15
N PRO A 150 -19.98 -7.67 -3.71
CA PRO A 150 -20.53 -6.33 -3.91
C PRO A 150 -20.85 -5.60 -2.60
N TYR A 151 -20.89 -6.32 -1.48
CA TYR A 151 -21.19 -5.76 -0.15
C TYR A 151 -19.97 -5.25 0.60
N LEU A 152 -18.77 -5.26 0.00
CA LEU A 152 -17.56 -4.73 0.62
C LEU A 152 -17.72 -3.26 0.99
N ARG A 153 -17.35 -2.95 2.23
CA ARG A 153 -17.26 -1.58 2.73
C ARG A 153 -15.87 -1.01 2.47
N PRO A 154 -15.74 0.31 2.29
CA PRO A 154 -14.43 0.94 2.23
C PRO A 154 -13.64 0.73 3.53
N THR A 155 -12.33 0.55 3.39
CA THR A 155 -11.40 0.51 4.52
C THR A 155 -11.07 1.92 4.98
N TYR A 156 -11.24 2.21 6.26
CA TYR A 156 -10.79 3.45 6.89
C TYR A 156 -9.50 3.21 7.65
N ILE A 157 -8.52 4.11 7.46
CA ILE A 157 -7.19 3.95 8.03
C ILE A 157 -6.81 5.21 8.79
N ASN A 158 -6.59 5.09 10.10
CA ASN A 158 -5.93 6.12 10.89
C ASN A 158 -4.45 5.77 11.00
N ARG A 159 -3.60 6.62 10.44
CA ARG A 159 -2.14 6.48 10.45
C ARG A 159 -1.55 7.53 11.36
N PHE A 160 -0.69 7.13 12.27
CA PHE A 160 0.08 8.05 13.10
C PHE A 160 1.49 7.53 13.31
N SER A 161 2.44 8.44 13.39
CA SER A 161 3.83 8.10 13.64
C SER A 161 4.59 9.24 14.28
N VAL A 162 5.65 8.86 14.99
CA VAL A 162 6.68 9.77 15.49
C VAL A 162 8.02 9.29 14.95
N THR A 163 8.72 10.16 14.26
CA THR A 163 10.02 9.89 13.66
C THR A 163 11.09 10.78 14.28
N LEU A 164 12.13 10.19 14.83
CA LEU A 164 13.37 10.87 15.17
C LEU A 164 14.29 10.80 13.96
N VAL A 165 14.75 11.96 13.50
CA VAL A 165 15.67 12.12 12.38
C VAL A 165 16.99 12.68 12.87
N TYR A 166 18.11 12.04 12.53
CA TYR A 166 19.44 12.55 12.77
C TYR A 166 20.18 12.76 11.47
N ASN A 167 20.70 13.98 11.31
CA ASN A 167 21.55 14.38 10.20
C ASN A 167 20.93 14.11 8.81
N TYR A 168 19.57 14.18 8.70
CA TYR A 168 18.76 13.89 7.51
C TYR A 168 18.98 12.48 6.91
N ARG A 169 19.62 11.57 7.65
CA ARG A 169 20.04 10.24 7.16
C ARG A 169 19.54 9.10 8.02
N TYR A 170 19.69 9.22 9.33
CA TYR A 170 19.31 8.17 10.27
C TYR A 170 17.90 8.45 10.77
N THR A 171 17.04 7.45 10.68
CA THR A 171 15.67 7.60 11.16
C THR A 171 15.24 6.43 12.02
N VAL A 172 14.53 6.75 13.08
CA VAL A 172 13.77 5.79 13.88
C VAL A 172 12.34 6.26 13.92
N THR A 173 11.42 5.44 13.45
CA THR A 173 9.99 5.73 13.43
C THR A 173 9.24 4.72 14.27
N VAL A 174 8.35 5.20 15.12
CA VAL A 174 7.37 4.39 15.84
C VAL A 174 5.98 4.88 15.44
N GLY A 175 5.07 3.97 15.15
CA GLY A 175 3.75 4.37 14.71
C GLY A 175 2.73 3.24 14.69
N GLY A 176 1.55 3.59 14.21
CA GLY A 176 0.46 2.65 14.02
C GLY A 176 -0.42 2.99 12.83
N ASN A 177 -0.93 1.96 12.18
CA ASN A 177 -1.99 2.02 11.18
C ASN A 177 -3.18 1.23 11.74
N LEU A 178 -4.26 1.94 12.06
CA LEU A 178 -5.49 1.35 12.58
C LEU A 178 -6.50 1.26 11.44
N HIS A 179 -6.76 0.03 10.99
CA HIS A 179 -7.71 -0.24 9.91
C HIS A 179 -9.05 -0.64 10.49
N HIS A 180 -10.10 -0.09 9.93
CA HIS A 180 -11.49 -0.48 10.13
C HIS A 180 -12.05 -0.93 8.79
N ASP A 181 -12.76 -2.06 8.77
CA ASP A 181 -13.28 -2.70 7.56
C ASP A 181 -12.20 -3.03 6.51
N LEU A 182 -11.02 -3.51 6.94
CA LEU A 182 -9.93 -3.83 6.03
C LEU A 182 -10.32 -4.98 5.11
N ILE A 183 -10.25 -4.74 3.80
CA ILE A 183 -10.57 -5.73 2.77
C ILE A 183 -9.43 -6.74 2.69
N ARG A 184 -9.78 -8.03 2.80
CA ARG A 184 -8.85 -9.15 2.69
C ARG A 184 -9.37 -10.21 1.74
N GLU A 185 -8.44 -10.88 1.10
CA GLU A 185 -8.69 -12.05 0.27
C GLU A 185 -8.84 -13.29 1.14
N PHE A 186 -9.81 -14.12 0.80
CA PHE A 186 -10.10 -15.39 1.45
C PHE A 186 -10.18 -16.51 0.42
N CYS A 187 -9.48 -17.60 0.69
CA CYS A 187 -9.65 -18.85 -0.03
C CYS A 187 -10.69 -19.70 0.72
N LYS A 188 -11.77 -20.05 0.03
CA LYS A 188 -12.88 -20.84 0.57
C LYS A 188 -13.13 -22.07 -0.30
N GLN A 189 -13.72 -23.09 0.31
CA GLN A 189 -14.19 -24.28 -0.38
C GLN A 189 -15.63 -24.07 -0.84
N ASP A 190 -15.95 -24.49 -2.06
CA ASP A 190 -17.31 -24.42 -2.58
C ASP A 190 -18.20 -25.42 -1.82
N VAL A 191 -19.35 -24.93 -1.34
CA VAL A 191 -20.28 -25.76 -0.56
C VAL A 191 -20.96 -26.82 -1.40
N ALA A 192 -21.23 -26.52 -2.68
CA ALA A 192 -21.88 -27.44 -3.60
C ALA A 192 -20.94 -28.49 -4.19
N ASN A 193 -19.66 -28.12 -4.35
CA ASN A 193 -18.62 -29.01 -4.85
C ASN A 193 -17.33 -28.91 -4.02
N PRO A 194 -17.13 -29.77 -3.02
CA PRO A 194 -15.99 -29.73 -2.12
C PRO A 194 -14.61 -29.88 -2.79
N ASP A 195 -14.54 -30.37 -4.03
CA ASP A 195 -13.29 -30.45 -4.78
C ASP A 195 -12.88 -29.12 -5.41
N VAL A 196 -13.76 -28.10 -5.36
CA VAL A 196 -13.55 -26.78 -5.93
C VAL A 196 -13.30 -25.77 -4.80
N SER A 197 -12.28 -24.95 -4.98
CA SER A 197 -12.00 -23.80 -4.09
C SER A 197 -12.22 -22.49 -4.83
N TYR A 198 -12.52 -21.44 -4.08
CA TYR A 198 -12.68 -20.12 -4.66
C TYR A 198 -12.04 -19.02 -3.82
N ILE A 199 -11.62 -17.96 -4.51
CA ILE A 199 -11.11 -16.75 -3.91
C ILE A 199 -12.23 -15.73 -3.85
N THR A 200 -12.41 -15.12 -2.68
CA THR A 200 -13.37 -14.02 -2.46
C THR A 200 -12.76 -12.95 -1.55
N TYR A 201 -13.51 -11.88 -1.29
CA TYR A 201 -13.05 -10.75 -0.50
C TYR A 201 -14.04 -10.45 0.63
N GLU A 202 -13.52 -10.19 1.81
CA GLU A 202 -14.31 -9.84 3.00
C GLU A 202 -13.66 -8.69 3.77
N ASN A 203 -14.46 -7.96 4.54
CA ASN A 203 -13.94 -6.96 5.45
C ASN A 203 -13.59 -7.60 6.79
N HIS A 204 -12.36 -7.43 7.27
CA HIS A 204 -12.04 -7.59 8.68
C HIS A 204 -12.63 -6.40 9.45
N ASP A 205 -13.25 -6.65 10.59
CA ASP A 205 -13.77 -5.57 11.44
C ASP A 205 -12.64 -4.59 11.83
N ARG A 206 -11.53 -5.13 12.33
CA ARG A 206 -10.34 -4.32 12.65
C ARG A 206 -9.05 -5.08 12.38
N GLU A 207 -8.07 -4.36 11.87
CA GLU A 207 -6.70 -4.84 11.78
C GLU A 207 -5.75 -3.70 12.13
N ASN A 208 -5.00 -3.85 13.23
CA ASN A 208 -4.12 -2.81 13.72
C ASN A 208 -2.66 -3.23 13.52
N HIS A 209 -1.87 -2.36 12.92
CA HIS A 209 -0.44 -2.56 12.73
C HIS A 209 0.33 -1.54 13.57
N TRP A 210 1.02 -2.00 14.60
CA TRP A 210 1.95 -1.20 15.38
C TRP A 210 3.35 -1.49 14.88
N PHE A 211 4.14 -0.50 14.57
CA PHE A 211 5.43 -0.72 13.96
C PHE A 211 6.55 0.13 14.54
N VAL A 212 7.75 -0.42 14.45
CA VAL A 212 9.01 0.29 14.60
C VAL A 212 9.80 0.12 13.31
N ALA A 213 10.20 1.23 12.70
CA ALA A 213 11.01 1.24 11.49
C ALA A 213 12.32 1.98 11.76
N VAL A 214 13.43 1.41 11.28
CA VAL A 214 14.77 1.96 11.46
C VAL A 214 15.48 2.00 10.12
N SER A 215 16.03 3.17 9.76
CA SER A 215 16.89 3.34 8.59
C SER A 215 18.28 3.80 9.04
N LEU A 216 19.30 3.01 8.68
CA LEU A 216 20.67 3.15 9.12
C LEU A 216 21.62 3.16 7.91
N PRO A 217 21.79 4.29 7.21
CA PRO A 217 22.85 4.44 6.24
C PRO A 217 24.18 4.66 7.01
N TYR A 218 25.15 3.76 6.85
CA TYR A 218 26.42 3.79 7.55
C TYR A 218 27.58 3.68 6.58
N GLN A 219 28.54 4.58 6.68
CA GLN A 219 29.74 4.60 5.86
C GLN A 219 30.98 4.53 6.75
N PRO A 220 31.43 3.30 7.14
CA PRO A 220 32.59 3.12 8.00
C PRO A 220 33.89 3.57 7.34
N PHE A 221 33.97 3.43 6.03
CA PHE A 221 35.13 3.79 5.22
C PHE A 221 34.72 4.43 3.90
N THR A 222 35.59 5.18 3.26
CA THR A 222 35.31 5.84 1.96
C THR A 222 34.95 4.84 0.84
N TRP A 223 35.44 3.63 0.95
CA TRP A 223 35.23 2.53 0.00
C TRP A 223 34.05 1.58 0.39
N CYS A 224 33.47 1.75 1.58
CA CYS A 224 32.39 0.88 2.07
C CYS A 224 31.18 1.72 2.48
N ASN A 225 30.04 1.49 1.83
CA ASN A 225 28.76 2.09 2.18
C ASN A 225 27.74 0.98 2.51
N LEU A 226 27.17 1.04 3.70
CA LEU A 226 26.16 0.12 4.19
C LEU A 226 24.83 0.87 4.34
N THR A 227 23.75 0.28 3.90
CA THR A 227 22.41 0.80 4.13
C THR A 227 21.53 -0.33 4.65
N GLY A 228 20.92 -0.14 5.80
CA GLY A 228 20.00 -1.09 6.39
C GLY A 228 18.66 -0.42 6.68
N ASN A 229 17.56 -1.07 6.30
CA ASN A 229 16.20 -0.70 6.65
C ASN A 229 15.53 -1.91 7.30
N PHE A 230 15.00 -1.72 8.50
CA PHE A 230 14.37 -2.76 9.29
C PHE A 230 13.01 -2.27 9.76
N ILE A 231 11.99 -3.11 9.64
CA ILE A 231 10.64 -2.82 10.11
C ILE A 231 10.16 -4.03 10.91
N GLY A 232 9.85 -3.82 12.19
CA GLY A 232 9.14 -4.79 13.01
C GLY A 232 7.70 -4.33 13.17
N VAL A 233 6.74 -5.23 12.99
CA VAL A 233 5.30 -4.95 13.08
C VAL A 233 4.64 -5.95 14.01
N ARG A 234 3.82 -5.45 14.92
CA ARG A 234 2.79 -6.23 15.60
C ARG A 234 1.47 -6.00 14.87
N GLN A 235 0.90 -7.06 14.34
CA GLN A 235 -0.38 -7.08 13.65
C GLN A 235 -1.43 -7.70 14.58
N ASP A 236 -2.46 -6.95 14.92
CA ASP A 236 -3.59 -7.40 15.73
C ASP A 236 -4.83 -7.47 14.82
N ILE A 237 -5.33 -8.68 14.57
CA ILE A 237 -6.45 -8.96 13.65
C ILE A 237 -7.70 -9.30 14.45
N ARG A 238 -8.82 -8.66 14.11
CA ARG A 238 -10.17 -9.02 14.56
C ARG A 238 -11.08 -9.18 13.33
N MET A 239 -11.52 -10.40 13.05
CA MET A 239 -12.29 -10.70 11.84
C MET A 239 -13.72 -10.16 11.92
N THR A 240 -14.38 -10.33 13.05
CA THR A 240 -15.75 -9.87 13.30
C THR A 240 -15.83 -9.12 14.63
N GLU A 241 -16.84 -8.32 14.85
CA GLU A 241 -17.08 -7.61 16.12
C GLU A 241 -17.14 -8.56 17.33
N LEU A 242 -17.58 -9.80 17.11
CA LEU A 242 -17.73 -10.82 18.15
C LEU A 242 -16.46 -11.63 18.41
N SER A 243 -15.45 -11.56 17.53
CA SER A 243 -14.21 -12.31 17.68
C SER A 243 -13.19 -11.57 18.54
N SER A 244 -12.30 -12.34 19.21
CA SER A 244 -11.14 -11.78 19.91
C SER A 244 -10.05 -11.37 18.91
N PHE A 245 -9.13 -10.50 19.36
CA PHE A 245 -7.93 -10.18 18.57
C PHE A 245 -6.97 -11.36 18.54
N SER A 246 -6.47 -11.68 17.35
CA SER A 246 -5.31 -12.53 17.13
C SER A 246 -4.09 -11.65 16.82
N SER A 247 -2.97 -11.87 17.52
CA SER A 247 -1.77 -11.04 17.40
C SER A 247 -0.64 -11.80 16.74
N HIS A 248 -0.02 -11.21 15.75
CA HIS A 248 1.11 -11.74 14.99
C HIS A 248 2.27 -10.73 14.96
N TYR A 249 3.50 -11.24 14.86
CA TYR A 249 4.69 -10.42 14.72
C TYR A 249 5.31 -10.63 13.34
N LEU A 250 5.53 -9.53 12.64
CA LEU A 250 6.06 -9.51 11.27
C LEU A 250 7.37 -8.74 11.27
N GLY A 251 8.27 -9.15 10.38
CA GLY A 251 9.55 -8.49 10.20
C GLY A 251 9.90 -8.32 8.73
N PHE A 252 10.42 -7.15 8.39
CA PHE A 252 10.93 -6.82 7.06
C PHE A 252 12.33 -6.25 7.21
N ALA A 253 13.25 -6.72 6.38
CA ALA A 253 14.62 -6.24 6.38
C ALA A 253 15.14 -6.09 4.96
N ASN A 254 15.78 -4.96 4.68
CA ASN A 254 16.55 -4.75 3.47
C ASN A 254 17.93 -4.22 3.87
N ALA A 255 18.98 -4.82 3.35
CA ALA A 255 20.34 -4.36 3.57
C ALA A 255 21.11 -4.34 2.25
N ILE A 256 21.90 -3.30 2.04
CA ILE A 256 22.76 -3.13 0.88
C ILE A 256 24.16 -2.78 1.39
N ALA A 257 25.15 -3.55 0.95
CA ALA A 257 26.56 -3.26 1.17
C ALA A 257 27.22 -2.96 -0.16
N THR A 258 27.73 -1.75 -0.34
CA THR A 258 28.42 -1.31 -1.55
C THR A 258 29.90 -1.08 -1.25
N PHE A 259 30.77 -1.76 -1.97
CA PHE A 259 32.20 -1.67 -1.88
C PHE A 259 32.77 -1.03 -3.15
N THR A 260 33.37 0.14 -3.01
CA THR A 260 34.05 0.83 -4.10
C THR A 260 35.55 0.45 -4.04
N LEU A 261 35.99 -0.38 -4.99
CA LEU A 261 37.33 -0.94 -5.03
C LEU A 261 38.19 -0.16 -6.03
N PRO A 262 39.55 -0.29 -5.94
CA PRO A 262 40.45 0.30 -6.92
C PRO A 262 40.14 -0.09 -8.36
N ALA A 263 40.67 0.65 -9.32
CA ALA A 263 40.54 0.44 -10.77
C ALA A 263 39.08 0.46 -11.29
N GLY A 264 38.19 1.21 -10.61
CA GLY A 264 36.80 1.41 -11.08
C GLY A 264 35.86 0.23 -10.86
N PHE A 265 36.23 -0.70 -9.99
CA PHE A 265 35.32 -1.78 -9.58
C PHE A 265 34.36 -1.33 -8.47
N THR A 266 33.12 -1.79 -8.56
CA THR A 266 32.15 -1.70 -7.46
C THR A 266 31.51 -3.07 -7.27
N VAL A 267 31.48 -3.55 -6.04
CA VAL A 267 30.74 -4.76 -5.65
C VAL A 267 29.60 -4.35 -4.72
N GLU A 268 28.43 -4.91 -4.96
CA GLU A 268 27.25 -4.66 -4.15
C GLU A 268 26.63 -5.99 -3.74
N ALA A 269 26.44 -6.17 -2.44
CA ALA A 269 25.66 -7.27 -1.87
C ALA A 269 24.32 -6.72 -1.37
N ARG A 270 23.24 -7.42 -1.70
CA ARG A 270 21.87 -7.08 -1.31
C ARG A 270 21.25 -8.21 -0.53
N TYR A 271 20.53 -7.86 0.51
CA TYR A 271 19.68 -8.77 1.25
C TYR A 271 18.29 -8.18 1.33
N SER A 272 17.27 -9.00 1.08
CA SER A 272 15.86 -8.70 1.36
C SER A 272 15.25 -9.88 2.10
N GLY A 273 14.60 -9.59 3.21
CA GLY A 273 13.97 -10.60 4.05
C GLY A 273 12.58 -10.15 4.51
N THR A 274 11.65 -11.09 4.47
CA THR A 274 10.30 -10.95 4.99
C THR A 274 10.01 -12.15 5.89
N SER A 275 9.51 -11.91 7.10
CA SER A 275 9.05 -13.00 7.96
C SER A 275 7.73 -13.58 7.42
N ARG A 276 7.15 -14.54 8.15
CA ARG A 276 5.82 -15.04 7.86
C ARG A 276 4.79 -13.89 7.86
N LEU A 277 3.91 -13.86 6.86
CA LEU A 277 2.84 -12.86 6.75
C LEU A 277 1.47 -13.54 6.91
N TYR A 278 0.53 -12.78 7.44
CA TYR A 278 -0.85 -13.23 7.65
C TYR A 278 -1.82 -12.29 6.92
N SER A 279 -2.70 -12.86 6.10
CA SER A 279 -3.69 -12.11 5.33
C SER A 279 -4.94 -12.94 5.11
N GLY A 280 -6.11 -12.43 5.50
CA GLY A 280 -7.35 -13.20 5.44
C GLY A 280 -7.21 -14.49 6.26
N ASN A 281 -7.45 -15.63 5.62
CA ASN A 281 -7.26 -16.97 6.18
C ASN A 281 -5.98 -17.66 5.68
N SER A 282 -5.05 -16.89 5.11
CA SER A 282 -3.83 -17.41 4.49
C SER A 282 -2.57 -16.98 5.24
N GLU A 283 -1.58 -17.86 5.25
CA GLU A 283 -0.23 -17.58 5.70
C GLU A 283 0.74 -17.64 4.52
N VAL A 284 1.60 -16.63 4.41
CA VAL A 284 2.70 -16.62 3.44
C VAL A 284 3.99 -16.97 4.15
N ALA A 285 4.70 -17.97 3.66
CA ALA A 285 5.97 -18.42 4.22
C ALA A 285 7.03 -17.30 4.20
N PRO A 286 7.98 -17.31 5.15
CA PRO A 286 9.10 -16.40 5.14
C PRO A 286 9.88 -16.47 3.82
N ARG A 287 10.34 -15.32 3.34
CA ARG A 287 11.14 -15.23 2.12
C ARG A 287 12.40 -14.42 2.39
N HIS A 288 13.54 -14.97 1.97
CA HIS A 288 14.84 -14.34 2.07
C HIS A 288 15.54 -14.41 0.72
N THR A 289 16.03 -13.29 0.25
CA THR A 289 16.77 -13.21 -1.01
C THR A 289 18.10 -12.53 -0.79
N VAL A 290 19.14 -13.08 -1.38
CA VAL A 290 20.48 -12.49 -1.41
C VAL A 290 20.92 -12.35 -2.86
N GLY A 291 21.38 -11.18 -3.22
CA GLY A 291 21.93 -10.90 -4.54
C GLY A 291 23.32 -10.26 -4.43
N VAL A 292 24.14 -10.49 -5.43
CA VAL A 292 25.45 -9.84 -5.58
C VAL A 292 25.55 -9.27 -6.98
N MET A 293 26.07 -8.05 -7.07
CA MET A 293 26.38 -7.38 -8.33
C MET A 293 27.83 -6.91 -8.32
N ALA A 294 28.54 -7.17 -9.40
CA ALA A 294 29.84 -6.58 -9.66
C ALA A 294 29.76 -5.72 -10.92
N ARG A 295 30.29 -4.52 -10.85
CA ARG A 295 30.35 -3.59 -11.99
C ARG A 295 31.74 -2.99 -12.11
N LYS A 296 32.14 -2.75 -13.36
CA LYS A 296 33.41 -2.08 -13.66
C LYS A 296 33.22 -1.03 -14.74
N LYS A 297 33.79 0.13 -14.53
CA LYS A 297 33.89 1.22 -15.49
C LYS A 297 35.17 1.15 -16.28
N PHE A 298 35.10 1.35 -17.60
CA PHE A 298 36.21 1.34 -18.55
C PHE A 298 36.16 2.60 -19.40
N LEU A 299 37.27 2.86 -20.11
CA LEU A 299 37.37 3.92 -21.11
C LEU A 299 37.04 5.32 -20.56
N ASN A 300 37.55 5.66 -19.37
CA ASN A 300 37.22 6.91 -18.67
C ASN A 300 35.68 7.08 -18.48
N ASP A 301 35.07 6.07 -17.91
CA ASP A 301 33.62 6.00 -17.59
C ASP A 301 32.68 5.93 -18.79
N LYS A 302 33.20 5.76 -20.03
CA LYS A 302 32.38 5.64 -21.23
C LYS A 302 31.76 4.26 -21.44
N LEU A 303 32.29 3.22 -20.82
CA LEU A 303 31.79 1.85 -20.87
C LEU A 303 31.62 1.31 -19.44
N LEU A 304 30.38 0.84 -19.13
CA LEU A 304 30.07 0.16 -17.88
C LEU A 304 29.70 -1.31 -18.18
N LEU A 305 30.42 -2.24 -17.59
CA LEU A 305 30.05 -3.65 -17.55
C LEU A 305 29.52 -3.97 -16.15
N ALA A 306 28.39 -4.67 -16.09
CA ALA A 306 27.79 -5.13 -14.85
C ALA A 306 27.35 -6.59 -14.99
N VAL A 307 27.59 -7.38 -13.95
CA VAL A 307 27.12 -8.76 -13.80
C VAL A 307 26.40 -8.84 -12.46
N SER A 308 25.18 -9.37 -12.45
CA SER A 308 24.41 -9.60 -11.23
C SER A 308 23.94 -11.03 -11.16
N VAL A 309 23.89 -11.55 -9.95
CA VAL A 309 23.25 -12.81 -9.60
C VAL A 309 22.30 -12.49 -8.45
N ASP A 310 21.01 -12.73 -8.66
CA ASP A 310 19.98 -12.55 -7.66
C ASP A 310 19.51 -13.92 -7.15
N ASN A 311 19.03 -13.93 -5.90
CA ASN A 311 18.49 -15.13 -5.26
C ASN A 311 19.48 -16.32 -5.22
N ILE A 312 20.69 -16.08 -4.70
CA ILE A 312 21.82 -17.03 -4.75
C ILE A 312 21.54 -18.34 -4.00
N PHE A 313 20.62 -18.37 -3.04
CA PHE A 313 20.34 -19.50 -2.15
C PHE A 313 19.03 -20.25 -2.47
N ASN A 314 18.32 -19.92 -3.55
CA ASN A 314 17.09 -20.59 -3.96
C ASN A 314 17.16 -21.06 -5.40
#